data_f40fb907c65954f25c1ab83f9935285a
#
_entry.id   f40fb907c65954f25c1ab83f9935285a
#
_cell.length_a   1.000
_cell.length_b   1.000
_cell.length_c   1.000
_cell.angle_alpha   90.00
_cell.angle_beta   90.00
_cell.angle_gamma   90.00
#
_symmetry.space_group_name_H-M   'P 1'
#
loop_
_entity.id
_entity.type
_entity.pdbx_description
1 polymer ?
#
loop_
_entity_poly.entity_id
_entity_poly.type
_entity_poly.pdbx_seq_one_letter_code
_entity_poly.pdbx_strand_id
1 'polypeptide(L)'
;MPDGLLDALADLLLGGRCVGCDRPGRVLCRGCADRLPPAARVAWPSPVPPGLVTPWAAGEYAGVVRAMVVGHKEHRLLALRDPLALLLARAAASALVQERPPGPVVLVPVPSRPASVRARGYDPTYALTSCAGRLLATAGHDVCVHRLLRTRPGVVDQAGLDAQARAANLAGSMCCPSAGLRRLAAGRAVASVVVCDDVLTTGATAREAQRALEAVGLRVTAVAAVAATRRRLPPGGRAGHSESSGLRVSPSRHTH
;
A
#
# COMPACT_ATOMS: atom_id res chain seq x y z
N MET A 1 -18.72 -10.58 -20.84
CA MET A 1 -17.64 -9.98 -21.64
C MET A 1 -18.10 -8.87 -22.63
N PRO A 2 -19.29 -8.23 -22.50
CA PRO A 2 -19.65 -7.08 -23.34
C PRO A 2 -19.16 -5.72 -22.81
N ASP A 3 -18.92 -5.60 -21.49
CA ASP A 3 -18.61 -4.31 -20.84
C ASP A 3 -17.30 -3.67 -21.30
N GLY A 4 -16.30 -4.47 -21.66
CA GLY A 4 -15.00 -3.94 -22.12
C GLY A 4 -14.98 -3.30 -23.51
N LEU A 5 -16.02 -3.55 -24.36
CA LEU A 5 -16.12 -2.96 -25.68
C LEU A 5 -16.79 -1.58 -25.60
N LEU A 6 -17.81 -1.45 -24.76
CA LEU A 6 -18.51 -0.19 -24.49
C LEU A 6 -17.60 0.81 -23.77
N ASP A 7 -16.81 0.36 -22.77
CA ASP A 7 -15.80 1.18 -22.11
C ASP A 7 -14.71 1.65 -23.09
N ALA A 8 -14.24 0.77 -23.97
CA ALA A 8 -13.25 1.12 -24.98
C ALA A 8 -13.78 2.10 -26.03
N LEU A 9 -15.06 1.98 -26.40
CA LEU A 9 -15.74 2.92 -27.31
C LEU A 9 -16.00 4.26 -26.62
N ALA A 10 -16.43 4.27 -25.38
CA ALA A 10 -16.63 5.49 -24.60
C ALA A 10 -15.29 6.24 -24.40
N ASP A 11 -14.22 5.54 -24.04
CA ASP A 11 -12.88 6.12 -23.90
C ASP A 11 -12.34 6.66 -25.23
N LEU A 12 -12.64 6.00 -26.36
CA LEU A 12 -12.24 6.46 -27.69
C LEU A 12 -13.01 7.71 -28.13
N LEU A 13 -14.32 7.76 -27.83
CA LEU A 13 -15.19 8.89 -28.20
C LEU A 13 -14.97 10.11 -27.28
N LEU A 14 -14.58 9.90 -26.02
CA LEU A 14 -14.33 10.95 -25.03
C LEU A 14 -12.87 11.43 -25.00
N GLY A 15 -12.00 10.94 -25.87
CA GLY A 15 -10.59 11.36 -25.94
C GLY A 15 -9.75 10.81 -24.78
N GLY A 16 -10.10 9.65 -24.22
CA GLY A 16 -9.34 8.98 -23.17
C GLY A 16 -7.90 8.72 -23.58
N ARG A 17 -6.95 8.86 -22.62
CA ARG A 17 -5.52 8.57 -22.83
C ARG A 17 -5.01 7.62 -21.75
N CYS A 18 -4.09 6.76 -22.13
CA CYS A 18 -3.48 5.83 -21.20
C CYS A 18 -2.62 6.58 -20.17
N VAL A 19 -2.93 6.44 -18.88
CA VAL A 19 -2.18 7.08 -17.78
C VAL A 19 -0.70 6.69 -17.72
N GLY A 20 -0.31 5.60 -18.37
CA GLY A 20 1.07 5.10 -18.35
C GLY A 20 1.93 5.53 -19.55
N CYS A 21 1.34 5.68 -20.76
CA CYS A 21 2.09 5.97 -21.99
C CYS A 21 1.44 7.01 -22.89
N ASP A 22 0.36 7.63 -22.45
CA ASP A 22 -0.38 8.68 -23.14
C ASP A 22 -0.98 8.29 -24.52
N ARG A 23 -1.00 6.98 -24.84
CA ARG A 23 -1.64 6.49 -26.07
C ARG A 23 -3.14 6.77 -26.04
N PRO A 24 -3.74 7.31 -27.12
CA PRO A 24 -5.19 7.47 -27.20
C PRO A 24 -5.95 6.14 -27.04
N GLY A 25 -7.16 6.20 -26.47
CA GLY A 25 -8.04 5.08 -26.23
C GLY A 25 -8.20 4.77 -24.73
N ARG A 26 -7.92 3.55 -24.31
CA ARG A 26 -8.16 3.10 -22.93
C ARG A 26 -7.34 3.84 -21.89
N VAL A 27 -7.94 4.15 -20.74
CA VAL A 27 -7.28 4.76 -19.56
C VAL A 27 -6.08 3.94 -19.08
N LEU A 28 -6.07 2.62 -19.29
CA LEU A 28 -4.91 1.75 -19.15
C LEU A 28 -4.84 0.81 -20.37
N CYS A 29 -3.88 1.04 -21.27
CA CYS A 29 -3.70 0.19 -22.44
C CYS A 29 -3.10 -1.16 -22.07
N ARG A 30 -3.30 -2.19 -22.91
CA ARG A 30 -2.80 -3.56 -22.67
C ARG A 30 -1.30 -3.57 -22.37
N GLY A 31 -0.47 -2.93 -23.19
CA GLY A 31 0.97 -2.91 -22.99
C GLY A 31 1.42 -2.23 -21.69
N CYS A 32 0.62 -1.34 -21.07
CA CYS A 32 0.87 -0.83 -19.74
C CYS A 32 0.34 -1.78 -18.66
N ALA A 33 -0.79 -2.44 -18.89
CA ALA A 33 -1.35 -3.45 -17.99
C ALA A 33 -0.41 -4.67 -17.85
N ASP A 34 0.16 -5.14 -18.95
CA ASP A 34 1.09 -6.28 -18.99
C ASP A 34 2.40 -6.02 -18.21
N ARG A 35 2.76 -4.74 -18.01
CA ARG A 35 3.92 -4.32 -17.23
C ARG A 35 3.63 -4.13 -15.73
N LEU A 36 2.39 -4.34 -15.29
CA LEU A 36 2.07 -4.27 -13.87
C LEU A 36 2.76 -5.41 -13.11
N PRO A 37 3.20 -5.16 -11.87
CA PRO A 37 3.89 -6.16 -11.07
C PRO A 37 3.06 -7.45 -10.93
N PRO A 38 3.63 -8.62 -11.28
CA PRO A 38 2.88 -9.89 -11.22
C PRO A 38 2.70 -10.43 -9.80
N ALA A 39 3.60 -10.06 -8.87
CA ALA A 39 3.62 -10.50 -7.48
C ALA A 39 3.93 -9.36 -6.53
N ALA A 40 3.51 -9.52 -5.26
CA ALA A 40 3.85 -8.58 -4.20
C ALA A 40 5.13 -9.01 -3.46
N ARG A 41 5.73 -8.04 -2.76
CA ARG A 41 6.92 -8.22 -1.94
C ARG A 41 6.80 -7.46 -0.62
N VAL A 42 7.61 -7.84 0.35
CA VAL A 42 7.77 -7.07 1.59
C VAL A 42 8.34 -5.68 1.25
N ALA A 43 7.72 -4.66 1.81
CA ALA A 43 7.98 -3.26 1.44
C ALA A 43 8.14 -2.37 2.68
N TRP A 44 9.18 -2.62 3.47
CA TRP A 44 9.48 -1.81 4.64
C TRP A 44 9.75 -0.35 4.29
N PRO A 45 9.08 0.62 4.95
CA PRO A 45 9.42 2.03 4.83
C PRO A 45 10.79 2.34 5.44
N SER A 46 11.31 3.51 5.18
CA SER A 46 12.54 3.99 5.81
C SER A 46 12.34 5.42 6.33
N PRO A 47 12.48 5.63 7.68
CA PRO A 47 12.68 4.63 8.74
C PRO A 47 11.47 3.71 8.93
N VAL A 48 11.69 2.54 9.54
CA VAL A 48 10.60 1.64 9.90
C VAL A 48 9.93 2.13 11.18
N PRO A 49 8.60 2.38 11.20
CA PRO A 49 7.89 2.70 12.43
C PRO A 49 8.00 1.55 13.45
N PRO A 50 8.33 1.84 14.72
CA PRO A 50 8.44 0.80 15.74
C PRO A 50 7.14 0.00 15.89
N GLY A 51 7.27 -1.33 15.87
CA GLY A 51 6.15 -2.25 16.04
C GLY A 51 5.20 -2.36 14.85
N LEU A 52 5.56 -1.83 13.67
CA LEU A 52 4.78 -2.07 12.46
C LEU A 52 4.89 -3.55 12.05
N VAL A 53 3.74 -4.20 11.81
CA VAL A 53 3.69 -5.55 11.25
C VAL A 53 4.17 -5.57 9.80
N THR A 54 4.49 -6.76 9.27
CA THR A 54 5.04 -6.91 7.92
C THR A 54 4.20 -6.20 6.86
N PRO A 55 4.75 -5.22 6.13
CA PRO A 55 4.06 -4.53 5.06
C PRO A 55 4.36 -5.19 3.71
N TRP A 56 3.31 -5.45 2.94
CA TRP A 56 3.34 -6.03 1.59
C TRP A 56 2.87 -5.01 0.57
N ALA A 57 3.58 -4.86 -0.53
CA ALA A 57 3.15 -4.02 -1.65
C ALA A 57 3.35 -4.75 -2.98
N ALA A 58 2.39 -4.57 -3.89
CA ALA A 58 2.48 -5.16 -5.22
C ALA A 58 3.53 -4.47 -6.09
N GLY A 59 3.73 -3.16 -5.93
CA GLY A 59 4.67 -2.42 -6.76
C GLY A 59 5.35 -1.25 -6.06
N GLU A 60 6.25 -0.63 -6.80
CA GLU A 60 6.82 0.66 -6.41
C GLU A 60 5.84 1.79 -6.75
N TYR A 61 5.77 2.81 -5.89
CA TYR A 61 5.01 4.03 -6.18
C TYR A 61 5.76 4.89 -7.21
N ALA A 62 5.85 4.37 -8.43
CA ALA A 62 6.57 4.97 -9.56
C ALA A 62 5.89 4.60 -10.89
N GLY A 63 6.25 5.29 -11.97
CA GLY A 63 5.80 5.00 -13.33
C GLY A 63 4.29 4.82 -13.45
N VAL A 64 3.85 3.76 -14.12
CA VAL A 64 2.44 3.47 -14.40
C VAL A 64 1.62 3.26 -13.13
N VAL A 65 2.18 2.60 -12.09
CA VAL A 65 1.44 2.36 -10.84
C VAL A 65 1.13 3.68 -10.14
N ARG A 66 2.10 4.61 -10.07
CA ARG A 66 1.86 5.96 -9.53
C ARG A 66 0.81 6.70 -10.34
N ALA A 67 0.90 6.68 -11.66
CA ALA A 67 -0.08 7.34 -12.55
C ALA A 67 -1.49 6.79 -12.35
N MET A 68 -1.64 5.46 -12.19
CA MET A 68 -2.92 4.82 -11.91
C MET A 68 -3.50 5.26 -10.56
N VAL A 69 -2.69 5.27 -9.49
CA VAL A 69 -3.15 5.69 -8.15
C VAL A 69 -3.60 7.15 -8.17
N VAL A 70 -2.81 8.04 -8.77
CA VAL A 70 -3.16 9.47 -8.92
C VAL A 70 -4.41 9.64 -9.77
N GLY A 71 -4.47 8.98 -10.93
CA GLY A 71 -5.63 9.02 -11.83
C GLY A 71 -6.93 8.58 -11.14
N HIS A 72 -6.89 7.48 -10.40
CA HIS A 72 -8.04 6.99 -9.63
C HIS A 72 -8.43 7.93 -8.48
N LYS A 73 -7.43 8.43 -7.73
CA LYS A 73 -7.66 9.16 -6.49
C LYS A 73 -7.97 10.64 -6.72
N GLU A 74 -7.26 11.29 -7.65
CA GLU A 74 -7.38 12.73 -7.87
C GLU A 74 -8.21 13.09 -9.11
N HIS A 75 -8.18 12.27 -10.16
CA HIS A 75 -8.89 12.52 -11.41
C HIS A 75 -10.15 11.68 -11.59
N ARG A 76 -10.55 10.89 -10.60
CA ARG A 76 -11.77 10.07 -10.60
C ARG A 76 -11.85 9.11 -11.80
N LEU A 77 -10.71 8.64 -12.32
CA LEU A 77 -10.66 7.65 -13.39
C LEU A 77 -11.05 6.28 -12.82
N LEU A 78 -12.37 6.04 -12.69
CA LEU A 78 -12.93 4.88 -12.01
C LEU A 78 -12.58 3.55 -12.68
N ALA A 79 -12.32 3.55 -13.99
CA ALA A 79 -11.84 2.38 -14.73
C ALA A 79 -10.49 1.84 -14.22
N LEU A 80 -9.71 2.65 -13.48
CA LEU A 80 -8.47 2.20 -12.83
C LEU A 80 -8.69 1.43 -11.53
N ARG A 81 -9.92 1.39 -11.00
CA ARG A 81 -10.24 0.68 -9.76
C ARG A 81 -9.88 -0.80 -9.83
N ASP A 82 -10.29 -1.49 -10.86
CA ASP A 82 -10.14 -2.94 -10.96
C ASP A 82 -8.67 -3.38 -11.12
N PRO A 83 -7.83 -2.77 -11.99
CA PRO A 83 -6.41 -3.09 -12.01
C PRO A 83 -5.67 -2.71 -10.71
N LEU A 84 -6.04 -1.62 -10.03
CA LEU A 84 -5.48 -1.27 -8.71
C LEU A 84 -5.93 -2.27 -7.63
N ALA A 85 -7.19 -2.69 -7.64
CA ALA A 85 -7.71 -3.70 -6.73
C ALA A 85 -7.03 -5.07 -6.93
N LEU A 86 -6.69 -5.43 -8.16
CA LEU A 86 -5.91 -6.64 -8.45
C LEU A 86 -4.50 -6.55 -7.82
N LEU A 87 -3.84 -5.40 -7.90
CA LEU A 87 -2.55 -5.19 -7.22
C LEU A 87 -2.69 -5.31 -5.70
N LEU A 88 -3.73 -4.69 -5.11
CA LEU A 88 -3.99 -4.81 -3.68
C LEU A 88 -4.29 -6.26 -3.27
N ALA A 89 -5.07 -6.99 -4.08
CA ALA A 89 -5.36 -8.40 -3.84
C ALA A 89 -4.08 -9.25 -3.87
N ARG A 90 -3.15 -8.98 -4.79
CA ARG A 90 -1.83 -9.66 -4.82
C ARG A 90 -1.03 -9.38 -3.54
N ALA A 91 -1.03 -8.15 -3.04
CA ALA A 91 -0.34 -7.81 -1.79
C ALA A 91 -0.97 -8.52 -0.59
N ALA A 92 -2.30 -8.51 -0.50
CA ALA A 92 -3.02 -9.21 0.56
C ALA A 92 -2.85 -10.74 0.46
N ALA A 93 -2.93 -11.34 -0.73
CA ALA A 93 -2.69 -12.77 -0.93
C ALA A 93 -1.29 -13.19 -0.47
N SER A 94 -0.25 -12.41 -0.82
CA SER A 94 1.12 -12.66 -0.36
C SER A 94 1.21 -12.60 1.17
N ALA A 95 0.56 -11.62 1.80
CA ALA A 95 0.47 -11.52 3.24
C ALA A 95 -0.20 -12.76 3.87
N LEU A 96 -1.34 -13.20 3.31
CA LEU A 96 -2.08 -14.38 3.81
C LEU A 96 -1.24 -15.66 3.71
N VAL A 97 -0.51 -15.84 2.61
CA VAL A 97 0.33 -17.03 2.39
C VAL A 97 1.55 -17.05 3.32
N GLN A 98 2.19 -15.90 3.54
CA GLN A 98 3.44 -15.83 4.30
C GLN A 98 3.22 -15.73 5.81
N GLU A 99 2.28 -14.90 6.24
CA GLU A 99 1.99 -14.68 7.67
C GLU A 99 1.10 -15.78 8.26
N ARG A 100 0.42 -16.56 7.43
CA ARG A 100 -0.47 -17.68 7.80
C ARG A 100 -1.36 -17.35 9.01
N PRO A 101 -2.18 -16.29 8.91
CA PRO A 101 -3.03 -15.87 10.02
C PRO A 101 -3.99 -17.01 10.40
N PRO A 102 -4.22 -17.24 11.70
CA PRO A 102 -5.18 -18.24 12.11
C PRO A 102 -6.61 -17.80 11.79
N GLY A 103 -7.40 -18.68 11.17
CA GLY A 103 -8.84 -18.49 10.90
C GLY A 103 -9.19 -17.39 9.88
N PRO A 104 -10.43 -16.93 9.90
CA PRO A 104 -10.94 -15.91 8.99
C PRO A 104 -10.20 -14.59 9.11
N VAL A 105 -10.01 -13.90 8.00
CA VAL A 105 -9.29 -12.61 7.97
C VAL A 105 -10.22 -11.48 7.57
N VAL A 106 -10.10 -10.36 8.27
CA VAL A 106 -10.77 -9.11 7.91
C VAL A 106 -9.79 -8.17 7.22
N LEU A 107 -10.13 -7.76 6.02
CA LEU A 107 -9.46 -6.67 5.32
C LEU A 107 -10.05 -5.34 5.81
N VAL A 108 -9.22 -4.51 6.41
CA VAL A 108 -9.62 -3.22 6.96
C VAL A 108 -8.97 -2.09 6.17
N PRO A 109 -9.75 -1.33 5.37
CA PRO A 109 -9.21 -0.18 4.66
C PRO A 109 -8.81 0.93 5.65
N VAL A 110 -7.66 1.54 5.41
CA VAL A 110 -7.30 2.82 6.02
C VAL A 110 -8.35 3.86 5.63
N PRO A 111 -8.92 4.62 6.59
CA PRO A 111 -9.96 5.58 6.27
C PRO A 111 -9.40 6.76 5.49
N SER A 112 -10.04 7.10 4.37
CA SER A 112 -9.81 8.36 3.70
C SER A 112 -10.33 9.52 4.55
N ARG A 113 -9.73 10.71 4.42
CA ARG A 113 -10.18 11.90 5.14
C ARG A 113 -11.62 12.24 4.78
N PRO A 114 -12.50 12.56 5.76
CA PRO A 114 -13.91 12.86 5.50
C PRO A 114 -14.12 13.99 4.50
N ALA A 115 -13.29 15.05 4.55
CA ALA A 115 -13.36 16.16 3.61
C ALA A 115 -13.07 15.70 2.16
N SER A 116 -12.03 14.86 1.98
CA SER A 116 -11.68 14.31 0.68
C SER A 116 -12.76 13.36 0.15
N VAL A 117 -13.37 12.55 1.02
CA VAL A 117 -14.49 11.67 0.64
C VAL A 117 -15.70 12.49 0.21
N ARG A 118 -16.04 13.57 0.95
CA ARG A 118 -17.13 14.47 0.55
C ARG A 118 -16.87 15.15 -0.79
N ALA A 119 -15.65 15.66 -1.01
CA ALA A 119 -15.27 16.32 -2.25
C ALA A 119 -15.28 15.36 -3.46
N ARG A 120 -14.89 14.10 -3.26
CA ARG A 120 -14.83 13.09 -4.33
C ARG A 120 -16.14 12.33 -4.53
N GLY A 121 -17.02 12.29 -3.52
CA GLY A 121 -18.26 11.52 -3.53
C GLY A 121 -18.07 10.02 -3.22
N TYR A 122 -16.82 9.55 -3.04
CA TYR A 122 -16.52 8.15 -2.69
C TYR A 122 -15.20 8.03 -1.93
N ASP A 123 -15.02 6.87 -1.28
CA ASP A 123 -13.80 6.50 -0.56
C ASP A 123 -12.96 5.55 -1.44
N PRO A 124 -11.86 6.02 -2.05
CA PRO A 124 -11.07 5.22 -2.98
C PRO A 124 -10.44 3.99 -2.33
N THR A 125 -9.88 4.11 -1.12
CA THR A 125 -9.23 2.99 -0.42
C THR A 125 -10.24 1.90 -0.08
N TYR A 126 -11.44 2.28 0.38
CA TYR A 126 -12.51 1.32 0.61
C TYR A 126 -12.98 0.64 -0.68
N ALA A 127 -13.13 1.40 -1.76
CA ALA A 127 -13.54 0.83 -3.06
C ALA A 127 -12.53 -0.20 -3.57
N LEU A 128 -11.22 0.09 -3.46
CA LEU A 128 -10.15 -0.84 -3.81
C LEU A 128 -10.16 -2.08 -2.92
N THR A 129 -10.26 -1.89 -1.60
CA THR A 129 -10.26 -3.00 -0.64
C THR A 129 -11.48 -3.91 -0.85
N SER A 130 -12.65 -3.33 -1.12
CA SER A 130 -13.88 -4.11 -1.39
C SER A 130 -13.74 -4.95 -2.67
N CYS A 131 -13.14 -4.40 -3.72
CA CYS A 131 -12.89 -5.13 -4.95
C CYS A 131 -11.83 -6.23 -4.74
N ALA A 132 -10.72 -5.90 -4.07
CA ALA A 132 -9.67 -6.86 -3.72
C ALA A 132 -10.20 -8.02 -2.86
N GLY A 133 -11.06 -7.72 -1.87
CA GLY A 133 -11.71 -8.74 -1.05
C GLY A 133 -12.56 -9.72 -1.86
N ARG A 134 -13.32 -9.23 -2.86
CA ARG A 134 -14.06 -10.11 -3.77
C ARG A 134 -13.14 -11.00 -4.60
N LEU A 135 -12.05 -10.45 -5.14
CA LEU A 135 -11.05 -11.22 -5.89
C LEU A 135 -10.43 -12.32 -5.04
N LEU A 136 -10.07 -12.02 -3.80
CA LEU A 136 -9.52 -12.99 -2.85
C LEU A 136 -10.53 -14.07 -2.47
N ALA A 137 -11.78 -13.71 -2.19
CA ALA A 137 -12.85 -14.67 -1.89
C ALA A 137 -13.12 -15.60 -3.08
N THR A 138 -13.13 -15.07 -4.31
CA THR A 138 -13.26 -15.90 -5.53
C THR A 138 -12.06 -16.83 -5.72
N ALA A 139 -10.86 -16.44 -5.25
CA ALA A 139 -9.67 -17.27 -5.25
C ALA A 139 -9.61 -18.29 -4.08
N GLY A 140 -10.67 -18.40 -3.27
CA GLY A 140 -10.80 -19.36 -2.18
C GLY A 140 -10.24 -18.92 -0.82
N HIS A 141 -9.83 -17.66 -0.68
CA HIS A 141 -9.40 -17.14 0.62
C HIS A 141 -10.61 -16.80 1.51
N ASP A 142 -10.53 -17.19 2.79
CA ASP A 142 -11.55 -16.87 3.78
C ASP A 142 -11.38 -15.43 4.30
N VAL A 143 -11.85 -14.47 3.50
CA VAL A 143 -11.70 -13.04 3.79
C VAL A 143 -13.05 -12.31 3.73
N CYS A 144 -13.17 -11.25 4.53
CA CYS A 144 -14.26 -10.28 4.44
C CYS A 144 -13.71 -8.86 4.55
N VAL A 145 -14.50 -7.84 4.21
CA VAL A 145 -14.09 -6.44 4.24
C VAL A 145 -14.97 -5.66 5.21
N HIS A 146 -14.34 -4.97 6.17
CA HIS A 146 -15.06 -4.12 7.11
C HIS A 146 -14.40 -2.76 7.31
N ARG A 147 -15.21 -1.69 7.31
CA ARG A 147 -14.79 -0.32 7.65
C ARG A 147 -14.76 -0.16 9.17
N LEU A 148 -13.73 -0.66 9.82
CA LEU A 148 -13.59 -0.63 11.27
C LEU A 148 -13.00 0.68 11.78
N LEU A 149 -12.22 1.38 10.96
CA LEU A 149 -11.49 2.57 11.33
C LEU A 149 -12.22 3.86 10.93
N ARG A 150 -12.05 4.88 11.75
CA ARG A 150 -12.43 6.27 11.47
C ARG A 150 -11.33 7.23 11.90
N THR A 151 -11.14 8.30 11.14
CA THR A 151 -10.29 9.42 11.54
C THR A 151 -11.02 10.25 12.60
N ARG A 152 -10.33 10.60 13.68
CA ARG A 152 -10.84 11.51 14.71
C ARG A 152 -10.90 12.94 14.17
N PRO A 153 -11.88 13.76 14.61
CA PRO A 153 -11.90 15.19 14.31
C PRO A 153 -10.67 15.91 14.88
N GLY A 154 -10.22 16.99 14.24
CA GLY A 154 -9.16 17.86 14.75
C GLY A 154 -7.72 17.50 14.33
N VAL A 155 -7.51 16.45 13.54
CA VAL A 155 -6.19 16.16 12.96
C VAL A 155 -5.95 17.07 11.76
N VAL A 156 -5.07 18.06 11.95
CA VAL A 156 -4.68 19.01 10.90
C VAL A 156 -3.56 18.43 10.05
N ASP A 157 -3.71 18.53 8.72
CA ASP A 157 -2.64 18.21 7.79
C ASP A 157 -1.71 19.42 7.68
N GLN A 158 -0.52 19.33 8.23
CA GLN A 158 0.51 20.31 7.98
C GLN A 158 1.39 19.78 6.84
N ALA A 159 1.24 20.39 5.66
CA ALA A 159 2.14 20.14 4.55
C ALA A 159 3.57 20.57 4.97
N GLY A 160 4.57 19.71 4.73
CA GLY A 160 5.97 20.03 5.00
C GLY A 160 6.60 19.33 6.22
N LEU A 161 5.85 18.55 7.00
CA LEU A 161 6.43 17.81 8.13
C LEU A 161 7.35 16.67 7.67
N ASP A 162 8.45 16.47 8.41
CA ASP A 162 9.30 15.29 8.27
C ASP A 162 8.57 13.99 8.71
N ALA A 163 9.22 12.83 8.54
CA ALA A 163 8.62 11.54 8.84
C ALA A 163 8.27 11.37 10.33
N GLN A 164 9.07 11.93 11.24
CA GLN A 164 8.90 11.82 12.68
C GLN A 164 7.77 12.72 13.17
N ALA A 165 7.72 13.98 12.72
CA ALA A 165 6.64 14.91 13.01
C ALA A 165 5.30 14.42 12.42
N ARG A 166 5.33 13.78 11.24
CA ARG A 166 4.15 13.16 10.63
C ARG A 166 3.64 11.97 11.44
N ALA A 167 4.55 11.14 11.98
CA ALA A 167 4.18 10.03 12.87
C ALA A 167 3.58 10.52 14.18
N ALA A 168 4.16 11.57 14.79
CA ALA A 168 3.64 12.18 16.02
C ALA A 168 2.25 12.79 15.81
N ASN A 169 2.01 13.51 14.71
CA ASN A 169 0.70 14.08 14.36
C ASN A 169 -0.38 13.03 14.06
N LEU A 170 0.02 11.84 13.60
CA LEU A 170 -0.92 10.76 13.34
C LEU A 170 -1.21 9.91 14.58
N ALA A 171 -0.37 9.95 15.61
CA ALA A 171 -0.58 9.19 16.83
C ALA A 171 -1.92 9.56 17.49
N GLY A 172 -2.82 8.58 17.66
CA GLY A 172 -4.17 8.79 18.20
C GLY A 172 -5.17 9.37 17.20
N SER A 173 -4.79 9.61 15.93
CA SER A 173 -5.68 10.18 14.92
C SER A 173 -6.77 9.24 14.43
N MET A 174 -6.64 7.93 14.69
CA MET A 174 -7.64 6.95 14.31
C MET A 174 -8.26 6.26 15.52
N CYS A 175 -9.50 5.81 15.34
CA CYS A 175 -10.21 4.98 16.31
C CYS A 175 -11.03 3.89 15.62
N CYS A 176 -11.33 2.83 16.37
CA CYS A 176 -12.25 1.78 15.97
C CYS A 176 -13.55 1.91 16.76
N PRO A 177 -14.64 2.47 16.19
CA PRO A 177 -15.90 2.65 16.88
C PRO A 177 -16.58 1.33 17.24
N SER A 178 -17.18 1.23 18.41
CA SER A 178 -17.89 0.03 18.91
C SER A 178 -18.99 -0.47 17.98
N ALA A 179 -19.66 0.42 17.24
CA ALA A 179 -20.66 0.04 16.24
C ALA A 179 -20.08 -0.81 15.08
N GLY A 180 -18.82 -0.57 14.71
CA GLY A 180 -18.10 -1.39 13.73
C GLY A 180 -17.81 -2.79 14.28
N LEU A 181 -17.35 -2.86 15.51
CA LEU A 181 -17.06 -4.11 16.21
C LEU A 181 -18.30 -4.97 16.42
N ARG A 182 -19.42 -4.36 16.82
CA ARG A 182 -20.70 -5.08 16.96
C ARG A 182 -21.15 -5.70 15.64
N ARG A 183 -21.04 -4.98 14.53
CA ARG A 183 -21.38 -5.54 13.19
C ARG A 183 -20.45 -6.66 12.78
N LEU A 184 -19.17 -6.54 13.10
CA LEU A 184 -18.20 -7.60 12.85
C LEU A 184 -18.55 -8.85 13.65
N ALA A 185 -18.78 -8.71 14.96
CA ALA A 185 -19.10 -9.81 15.87
C ALA A 185 -20.42 -10.51 15.53
N ALA A 186 -21.42 -9.77 15.01
CA ALA A 186 -22.70 -10.34 14.56
C ALA A 186 -22.58 -11.18 13.28
N GLY A 187 -21.55 -10.92 12.46
CA GLY A 187 -21.41 -11.60 11.17
C GLY A 187 -20.50 -12.83 11.22
N ARG A 188 -19.43 -12.77 12.03
CA ARG A 188 -18.37 -13.79 11.96
C ARG A 188 -17.38 -13.69 13.12
N ALA A 189 -16.89 -14.85 13.60
CA ALA A 189 -15.69 -14.87 14.45
C ALA A 189 -14.47 -14.44 13.61
N VAL A 190 -13.76 -13.42 14.07
CA VAL A 190 -12.57 -12.87 13.40
C VAL A 190 -11.34 -13.23 14.18
N ALA A 191 -10.40 -13.90 13.52
CA ALA A 191 -9.13 -14.26 14.15
C ALA A 191 -8.02 -13.25 13.86
N SER A 192 -8.02 -12.62 12.68
CA SER A 192 -6.91 -11.78 12.21
C SER A 192 -7.36 -10.62 11.32
N VAL A 193 -6.54 -9.57 11.26
CA VAL A 193 -6.78 -8.38 10.43
C VAL A 193 -5.60 -8.12 9.51
N VAL A 194 -5.88 -7.80 8.24
CA VAL A 194 -4.94 -7.18 7.31
C VAL A 194 -5.38 -5.74 7.05
N VAL A 195 -4.52 -4.77 7.37
CA VAL A 195 -4.75 -3.36 7.06
C VAL A 195 -4.46 -3.11 5.59
N CYS A 196 -5.40 -2.47 4.87
CA CYS A 196 -5.28 -2.19 3.43
C CYS A 196 -5.15 -0.69 3.16
N ASP A 197 -4.15 -0.30 2.34
CA ASP A 197 -3.92 1.08 1.93
C ASP A 197 -3.66 1.16 0.41
N ASP A 198 -3.73 2.34 -0.17
CA ASP A 198 -3.34 2.55 -1.57
C ASP A 198 -1.83 2.70 -1.71
N VAL A 199 -1.19 3.51 -0.86
CA VAL A 199 0.26 3.77 -0.93
C VAL A 199 0.91 3.76 0.45
N LEU A 200 1.88 2.89 0.62
CA LEU A 200 2.75 2.89 1.78
C LEU A 200 3.94 3.84 1.55
N THR A 201 3.98 4.95 2.28
CA THR A 201 5.08 5.92 2.24
C THR A 201 6.01 5.76 3.43
N THR A 202 5.73 6.46 4.52
CA THR A 202 6.48 6.37 5.79
C THR A 202 5.99 5.24 6.69
N GLY A 203 4.87 4.61 6.38
CA GLY A 203 4.22 3.61 7.24
C GLY A 203 3.50 4.19 8.45
N ALA A 204 3.56 5.50 8.69
CA ALA A 204 2.94 6.14 9.86
C ALA A 204 1.43 5.92 9.91
N THR A 205 0.75 6.05 8.76
CA THR A 205 -0.70 5.82 8.64
C THR A 205 -1.06 4.35 8.92
N ALA A 206 -0.30 3.42 8.36
CA ALA A 206 -0.49 1.99 8.58
C ALA A 206 -0.25 1.60 10.06
N ARG A 207 0.80 2.17 10.69
CA ARG A 207 1.10 1.95 12.11
C ARG A 207 0.01 2.50 13.02
N GLU A 208 -0.55 3.67 12.71
CA GLU A 208 -1.67 4.24 13.48
C GLU A 208 -2.96 3.42 13.28
N ALA A 209 -3.25 2.96 12.07
CA ALA A 209 -4.36 2.04 11.81
C ALA A 209 -4.22 0.74 12.61
N GLN A 210 -3.03 0.15 12.61
CA GLN A 210 -2.67 -1.02 13.42
C GLN A 210 -2.91 -0.74 14.91
N ARG A 211 -2.35 0.34 15.45
CA ARG A 211 -2.52 0.73 16.87
C ARG A 211 -4.00 0.84 17.26
N ALA A 212 -4.81 1.50 16.40
CA ALA A 212 -6.23 1.71 16.69
C ALA A 212 -7.04 0.40 16.71
N LEU A 213 -6.65 -0.59 15.91
CA LEU A 213 -7.27 -1.92 15.88
C LEU A 213 -6.80 -2.77 17.06
N GLU A 214 -5.51 -2.75 17.39
CA GLU A 214 -4.94 -3.45 18.53
C GLU A 214 -5.49 -2.93 19.86
N ALA A 215 -5.75 -1.63 19.97
CA ALA A 215 -6.35 -1.01 21.14
C ALA A 215 -7.77 -1.52 21.49
N VAL A 216 -8.43 -2.22 20.57
CA VAL A 216 -9.73 -2.87 20.78
C VAL A 216 -9.64 -4.40 20.74
N GLY A 217 -8.43 -4.95 20.88
CA GLY A 217 -8.18 -6.39 20.97
C GLY A 217 -8.15 -7.14 19.63
N LEU A 218 -8.14 -6.42 18.48
CA LEU A 218 -8.02 -7.07 17.18
C LEU A 218 -6.55 -7.31 16.83
N ARG A 219 -6.22 -8.53 16.44
CA ARG A 219 -4.86 -8.90 16.02
C ARG A 219 -4.62 -8.48 14.58
N VAL A 220 -3.72 -7.52 14.38
CA VAL A 220 -3.24 -7.15 13.04
C VAL A 220 -2.04 -8.02 12.67
N THR A 221 -2.10 -8.70 11.53
CA THR A 221 -1.05 -9.64 11.08
C THR A 221 -0.18 -9.08 9.96
N ALA A 222 -0.74 -8.20 9.13
CA ALA A 222 0.00 -7.60 8.03
C ALA A 222 -0.61 -6.26 7.58
N VAL A 223 0.15 -5.52 6.79
CA VAL A 223 -0.32 -4.41 5.97
C VAL A 223 -0.21 -4.81 4.51
N ALA A 224 -1.25 -4.54 3.71
CA ALA A 224 -1.25 -4.72 2.26
C ALA A 224 -1.47 -3.37 1.57
N ALA A 225 -0.64 -3.03 0.58
CA ALA A 225 -0.75 -1.81 -0.19
C ALA A 225 -0.64 -2.08 -1.70
N VAL A 226 -1.26 -1.24 -2.51
CA VAL A 226 -1.08 -1.27 -3.98
C VAL A 226 0.38 -1.00 -4.31
N ALA A 227 0.97 0.02 -3.67
CA ALA A 227 2.34 0.42 -3.93
C ALA A 227 3.05 0.92 -2.66
N ALA A 228 4.38 0.90 -2.70
CA ALA A 228 5.22 1.52 -1.67
C ALA A 228 6.27 2.43 -2.31
N THR A 229 6.66 3.49 -1.59
CA THR A 229 7.80 4.32 -1.99
C THR A 229 9.10 3.54 -1.84
N ARG A 230 10.06 3.78 -2.73
CA ARG A 230 11.39 3.16 -2.62
C ARG A 230 12.05 3.53 -1.28
N ARG A 231 12.70 2.57 -0.68
CA ARG A 231 13.65 2.80 0.41
C ARG A 231 14.72 3.76 -0.11
N ARG A 232 14.86 4.96 0.45
CA ARG A 232 16.01 5.81 0.19
C ARG A 232 17.19 5.18 0.92
N LEU A 233 18.11 4.56 0.20
CA LEU A 233 19.44 4.30 0.72
C LEU A 233 20.06 5.67 0.99
N PRO A 234 20.69 5.90 2.15
CA PRO A 234 21.49 7.11 2.34
C PRO A 234 22.52 7.17 1.20
N PRO A 235 22.84 8.37 0.67
CA PRO A 235 23.91 8.50 -0.32
C PRO A 235 25.13 7.81 0.24
N GLY A 236 25.62 6.79 -0.49
CA GLY A 236 26.71 5.93 -0.04
C GLY A 236 27.90 6.77 0.34
N GLY A 237 28.33 6.69 1.59
CA GLY A 237 29.63 7.16 2.01
C GLY A 237 30.64 6.49 1.07
N ARG A 238 31.43 7.28 0.36
CA ARG A 238 32.57 6.79 -0.42
C ARG A 238 33.35 5.87 0.50
N ALA A 239 33.41 4.59 0.16
CA ALA A 239 34.38 3.68 0.77
C ALA A 239 35.75 4.30 0.57
N GLY A 240 36.36 4.82 1.66
CA GLY A 240 37.70 5.27 1.65
C GLY A 240 38.58 4.11 1.21
N HIS A 241 39.23 4.25 0.07
CA HIS A 241 40.36 3.40 -0.28
C HIS A 241 41.41 3.58 0.83
N SER A 242 41.50 2.60 1.72
CA SER A 242 42.67 2.44 2.58
C SER A 242 43.83 2.03 1.66
N GLU A 243 44.69 2.99 1.36
CA GLU A 243 46.00 2.71 0.80
C GLU A 243 46.73 1.77 1.76
N SER A 244 46.90 0.52 1.34
CA SER A 244 47.83 -0.40 1.98
C SER A 244 49.24 0.06 1.68
N SER A 245 49.87 0.74 2.68
CA SER A 245 51.27 1.04 2.67
C SER A 245 52.06 -0.26 2.63
N GLY A 246 52.64 -0.54 1.46
CA GLY A 246 53.51 -1.68 1.25
C GLY A 246 54.80 -1.57 2.09
N LEU A 247 54.95 -2.53 2.98
CA LEU A 247 56.22 -2.76 3.71
C LEU A 247 57.26 -3.25 2.71
N ARG A 248 58.24 -2.41 2.38
CA ARG A 248 59.44 -2.81 1.63
C ARG A 248 60.33 -3.63 2.55
N VAL A 249 60.49 -4.90 2.28
CA VAL A 249 61.51 -5.78 2.86
C VAL A 249 62.78 -5.66 2.00
N SER A 250 63.86 -5.11 2.59
CA SER A 250 65.19 -5.08 1.97
C SER A 250 65.86 -6.46 2.08
N PRO A 251 66.52 -6.99 1.04
CA PRO A 251 67.27 -8.20 1.16
C PRO A 251 68.65 -7.94 1.76
N SER A 252 68.98 -8.61 2.85
CA SER A 252 70.31 -8.64 3.47
C SER A 252 71.28 -9.45 2.57
N ARG A 253 72.36 -8.81 2.18
CA ARG A 253 73.53 -9.49 1.57
C ARG A 253 74.30 -10.21 2.67
N HIS A 254 74.49 -11.49 2.56
CA HIS A 254 75.56 -12.23 3.22
C HIS A 254 76.64 -12.54 2.21
N THR A 255 77.81 -11.98 2.45
CA THR A 255 79.12 -12.41 1.97
C THR A 255 79.66 -13.43 2.96
N HIS A 256 79.98 -14.58 2.50
CA HIS A 256 81.17 -15.43 2.58
C HIS A 256 80.89 -16.77 1.96
#